data_2bad0f1f80547716a59d896fc7ba642f
#
_entry.id   2bad0f1f80547716a59d896fc7ba642f
#
_cell.length_a   1.000
_cell.length_b   1.000
_cell.length_c   1.000
_cell.angle_alpha   90.00
_cell.angle_beta   90.00
_cell.angle_gamma   90.00
#
_symmetry.space_group_name_H-M   'P 1'
#
loop_
_entity.id
_entity.type
_entity.pdbx_description
1 polymer ?
#
loop_
_entity_poly.entity_id
_entity_poly.type
_entity_poly.pdbx_seq_one_letter_code
_entity_poly.pdbx_strand_id
1 'polypeptide(L)'
;VAGDDDVQIFTSHTTDKKKNPLTNKQIRKFMNPMLPSGIDVQKSDAKTVFDVITNIYKQGYEDIQMVVGSDRINEFDKLINKYNGIKARHGYYKFKSIKVVSAGERDPDSDGVDGMSASKMRQLVHMGDEDTFLNSLPRGYRLGKQLYKAVQKGMGIREEFPNFMYEIYNPQQHEWGTDAGREYAQEFTPGQKVVNFRKLSKMRNEQEVPKKVLVDKEKFYKELKKERSKFKDDYGDKADSIMHATAMNMAKRKHGIS
;
A
#
# COMPACT_ATOMS: atom_id res chain seq x y z
N VAL A 1 8.37 18.70 -20.80
CA VAL A 1 8.96 17.54 -21.47
C VAL A 1 8.26 17.25 -22.79
N ALA A 2 6.98 17.53 -22.94
CA ALA A 2 6.21 17.16 -24.13
C ALA A 2 6.16 18.22 -25.24
N GLY A 3 6.53 19.50 -24.99
CA GLY A 3 6.43 20.55 -26.02
C GLY A 3 5.05 20.54 -26.69
N ASP A 4 5.04 20.47 -28.04
CA ASP A 4 3.83 20.35 -28.86
C ASP A 4 3.45 18.87 -29.13
N ASP A 5 4.11 17.91 -28.50
CA ASP A 5 3.86 16.48 -28.71
C ASP A 5 2.57 16.02 -28.01
N ASP A 6 1.88 15.05 -28.62
CA ASP A 6 0.73 14.39 -28.00
C ASP A 6 1.15 13.55 -26.78
N VAL A 7 0.52 13.79 -25.63
CA VAL A 7 0.77 13.03 -24.41
C VAL A 7 -0.37 12.07 -24.15
N GLN A 8 -0.05 10.79 -24.09
CA GLN A 8 -1.01 9.74 -23.75
C GLN A 8 -0.56 9.02 -22.47
N ILE A 9 -1.40 8.98 -21.46
CA ILE A 9 -1.14 8.31 -20.19
C ILE A 9 -1.96 7.02 -20.11
N PHE A 10 -1.28 5.91 -19.90
CA PHE A 10 -1.90 4.60 -19.71
C PHE A 10 -1.64 4.08 -18.31
N THR A 11 -2.65 3.47 -17.69
CA THR A 11 -2.55 2.94 -16.35
C THR A 11 -2.81 1.45 -16.31
N SER A 12 -2.18 0.75 -15.35
CA SER A 12 -2.34 -0.68 -15.17
C SER A 12 -3.79 -1.07 -14.89
N HIS A 13 -4.19 -2.24 -15.38
CA HIS A 13 -5.46 -2.89 -15.06
C HIS A 13 -5.35 -3.85 -13.87
N THR A 14 -4.14 -4.11 -13.40
CA THR A 14 -3.91 -5.00 -12.25
C THR A 14 -4.40 -4.35 -10.96
N THR A 15 -5.22 -5.05 -10.22
CA THR A 15 -5.70 -4.64 -8.90
C THR A 15 -5.34 -5.70 -7.86
N ASP A 16 -4.81 -5.24 -6.74
CA ASP A 16 -4.57 -6.06 -5.55
C ASP A 16 -4.64 -5.19 -4.29
N LYS A 17 -4.95 -5.80 -3.16
CA LYS A 17 -5.14 -5.08 -1.89
C LYS A 17 -3.86 -4.43 -1.35
N LYS A 18 -2.68 -4.91 -1.72
CA LYS A 18 -1.40 -4.46 -1.15
C LYS A 18 -0.74 -3.36 -1.96
N LYS A 19 -0.65 -3.53 -3.30
CA LYS A 19 0.11 -2.63 -4.18
C LYS A 19 -0.79 -1.76 -5.04
N ASN A 20 -1.91 -2.29 -5.55
CA ASN A 20 -2.77 -1.63 -6.52
C ASN A 20 -4.24 -1.64 -6.06
N PRO A 21 -4.61 -0.90 -4.99
CA PRO A 21 -5.95 -0.97 -4.40
C PRO A 21 -7.04 -0.32 -5.26
N LEU A 22 -6.66 0.46 -6.26
CA LEU A 22 -7.61 1.17 -7.13
C LEU A 22 -7.79 0.44 -8.46
N THR A 23 -9.03 0.36 -8.93
CA THR A 23 -9.35 -0.09 -10.28
C THR A 23 -8.90 0.92 -11.33
N ASN A 24 -8.67 0.49 -12.57
CA ASN A 24 -8.32 1.39 -13.68
C ASN A 24 -9.31 2.57 -13.82
N LYS A 25 -10.62 2.31 -13.67
CA LYS A 25 -11.65 3.35 -13.70
C LYS A 25 -11.47 4.38 -12.57
N GLN A 26 -11.11 3.93 -11.36
CA GLN A 26 -10.86 4.81 -10.22
C GLN A 26 -9.56 5.61 -10.41
N ILE A 27 -8.51 4.96 -10.91
CA ILE A 27 -7.24 5.65 -11.22
C ILE A 27 -7.51 6.81 -12.18
N ARG A 28 -8.21 6.58 -13.29
CA ARG A 28 -8.57 7.65 -14.24
C ARG A 28 -9.40 8.75 -13.59
N LYS A 29 -10.42 8.39 -12.80
CA LYS A 29 -11.25 9.38 -12.09
C LYS A 29 -10.43 10.31 -11.20
N PHE A 30 -9.44 9.76 -10.50
CA PHE A 30 -8.65 10.52 -9.53
C PHE A 30 -7.43 11.20 -10.16
N MET A 31 -6.84 10.65 -11.21
CA MET A 31 -5.67 11.25 -11.86
C MET A 31 -6.03 12.41 -12.79
N ASN A 32 -7.09 12.28 -13.59
CA ASN A 32 -7.43 13.31 -14.58
C ASN A 32 -7.51 14.72 -14.00
N PRO A 33 -8.15 14.96 -12.82
CA PRO A 33 -8.18 16.30 -12.23
C PRO A 33 -6.83 16.80 -11.69
N MET A 34 -5.80 15.96 -11.65
CA MET A 34 -4.44 16.35 -11.24
C MET A 34 -3.56 16.71 -12.43
N LEU A 35 -3.97 16.34 -13.64
CA LEU A 35 -3.20 16.55 -14.85
C LEU A 35 -3.43 17.95 -15.41
N PRO A 36 -2.45 18.51 -16.16
CA PRO A 36 -2.63 19.73 -16.91
C PRO A 36 -3.79 19.62 -17.90
N SER A 37 -4.38 20.76 -18.23
CA SER A 37 -5.45 20.84 -19.24
C SER A 37 -5.01 20.25 -20.57
N GLY A 38 -5.83 19.40 -21.18
CA GLY A 38 -5.54 18.74 -22.45
C GLY A 38 -4.83 17.41 -22.33
N ILE A 39 -4.42 16.99 -21.13
CA ILE A 39 -3.81 15.68 -20.88
C ILE A 39 -4.76 14.82 -20.06
N ASP A 40 -5.11 13.66 -20.59
CA ASP A 40 -6.00 12.71 -19.93
C ASP A 40 -5.41 11.30 -19.87
N VAL A 41 -5.74 10.57 -18.81
CA VAL A 41 -5.48 9.15 -18.74
C VAL A 41 -6.41 8.42 -19.70
N GLN A 42 -5.84 7.70 -20.65
CA GLN A 42 -6.56 7.03 -21.73
C GLN A 42 -7.51 5.95 -21.21
N LYS A 43 -8.70 5.91 -21.80
CA LYS A 43 -9.62 4.79 -21.63
C LYS A 43 -9.18 3.69 -22.60
N SER A 44 -8.45 2.71 -22.10
CA SER A 44 -7.91 1.63 -22.91
C SER A 44 -8.09 0.29 -22.22
N ASP A 45 -8.33 -0.75 -22.99
CA ASP A 45 -8.35 -2.14 -22.53
C ASP A 45 -6.97 -2.81 -22.62
N ALA A 46 -5.95 -2.06 -22.99
CA ALA A 46 -4.56 -2.50 -23.07
C ALA A 46 -4.06 -2.96 -21.69
N LYS A 47 -3.68 -4.21 -21.58
CA LYS A 47 -3.20 -4.82 -20.33
C LYS A 47 -1.67 -4.86 -20.26
N THR A 48 -1.01 -4.85 -21.40
CA THR A 48 0.45 -4.92 -21.51
C THR A 48 1.01 -3.71 -22.25
N VAL A 49 2.30 -3.45 -22.08
CA VAL A 49 3.00 -2.41 -22.82
C VAL A 49 2.90 -2.62 -24.34
N PHE A 50 2.90 -3.87 -24.78
CA PHE A 50 2.76 -4.19 -26.20
C PHE A 50 1.39 -3.85 -26.76
N ASP A 51 0.32 -4.06 -25.97
CA ASP A 51 -1.03 -3.65 -26.36
C ASP A 51 -1.09 -2.13 -26.54
N VAL A 52 -0.49 -1.38 -25.61
CA VAL A 52 -0.40 0.08 -25.67
C VAL A 52 0.32 0.52 -26.93
N ILE A 53 1.53 0.01 -27.17
CA ILE A 53 2.38 0.38 -28.31
C ILE A 53 1.71 0.01 -29.65
N THR A 54 1.10 -1.17 -29.72
CA THR A 54 0.36 -1.60 -30.91
C THR A 54 -0.84 -0.67 -31.19
N ASN A 55 -1.53 -0.22 -30.15
CA ASN A 55 -2.64 0.72 -30.29
C ASN A 55 -2.16 2.11 -30.75
N ILE A 56 -1.04 2.60 -30.21
CA ILE A 56 -0.43 3.86 -30.62
C ILE A 56 0.00 3.78 -32.11
N TYR A 57 0.62 2.67 -32.51
CA TYR A 57 0.98 2.45 -33.91
C TYR A 57 -0.23 2.45 -34.86
N LYS A 58 -1.34 1.83 -34.43
CA LYS A 58 -2.60 1.86 -35.22
C LYS A 58 -3.23 3.25 -35.32
N GLN A 59 -2.92 4.16 -34.41
CA GLN A 59 -3.33 5.56 -34.46
C GLN A 59 -2.51 6.39 -35.49
N GLY A 60 -1.47 5.80 -36.08
CA GLY A 60 -0.67 6.42 -37.12
C GLY A 60 0.58 7.16 -36.64
N TYR A 61 0.93 7.06 -35.37
CA TYR A 61 2.18 7.63 -34.86
C TYR A 61 3.38 6.90 -35.45
N GLU A 62 4.38 7.66 -35.87
CA GLU A 62 5.61 7.13 -36.44
C GLU A 62 6.78 7.13 -35.46
N ASP A 63 6.79 8.09 -34.56
CA ASP A 63 7.82 8.27 -33.52
C ASP A 63 7.16 8.26 -32.14
N ILE A 64 7.77 7.56 -31.17
CA ILE A 64 7.28 7.52 -29.81
C ILE A 64 8.41 7.74 -28.81
N GLN A 65 8.05 8.44 -27.74
CA GLN A 65 8.89 8.56 -26.55
C GLN A 65 8.14 7.99 -25.35
N MET A 66 8.67 6.91 -24.77
CA MET A 66 8.10 6.30 -23.59
C MET A 66 8.80 6.80 -22.34
N VAL A 67 8.02 7.33 -21.39
CA VAL A 67 8.52 7.80 -20.09
C VAL A 67 8.28 6.73 -19.04
N VAL A 68 9.34 6.31 -18.37
CA VAL A 68 9.29 5.26 -17.32
C VAL A 68 10.17 5.64 -16.13
N GLY A 69 10.08 4.89 -15.02
CA GLY A 69 11.03 5.04 -13.91
C GLY A 69 12.45 4.70 -14.35
N SER A 70 13.44 5.35 -13.75
CA SER A 70 14.86 5.21 -14.10
C SER A 70 15.35 3.75 -14.03
N ASP A 71 14.82 2.97 -13.08
CA ASP A 71 15.11 1.55 -12.88
C ASP A 71 14.64 0.64 -14.03
N ARG A 72 13.75 1.13 -14.89
CA ARG A 72 13.12 0.33 -15.96
C ARG A 72 13.53 0.69 -17.39
N ILE A 73 14.29 1.75 -17.58
CA ILE A 73 14.68 2.25 -18.93
C ILE A 73 15.29 1.13 -19.76
N ASN A 74 16.34 0.48 -19.24
CA ASN A 74 17.08 -0.55 -19.97
C ASN A 74 16.22 -1.78 -20.33
N GLU A 75 15.29 -2.15 -19.45
CA GLU A 75 14.38 -3.26 -19.68
C GLU A 75 13.41 -2.94 -20.82
N PHE A 76 12.73 -1.79 -20.73
CA PHE A 76 11.72 -1.39 -21.73
C PHE A 76 12.36 -1.05 -23.07
N ASP A 77 13.50 -0.37 -23.08
CA ASP A 77 14.20 -0.02 -24.31
C ASP A 77 14.58 -1.27 -25.13
N LYS A 78 15.23 -2.23 -24.48
CA LYS A 78 15.57 -3.51 -25.13
C LYS A 78 14.34 -4.27 -25.59
N LEU A 79 13.31 -4.33 -24.73
CA LEU A 79 12.11 -5.10 -25.01
C LEU A 79 11.35 -4.55 -26.22
N ILE A 80 11.12 -3.23 -26.24
CA ILE A 80 10.27 -2.61 -27.26
C ILE A 80 11.00 -2.53 -28.59
N ASN A 81 12.29 -2.15 -28.60
CA ASN A 81 13.09 -2.07 -29.81
C ASN A 81 13.33 -3.45 -30.44
N LYS A 82 13.46 -4.52 -29.64
CA LYS A 82 13.61 -5.90 -30.13
C LYS A 82 12.46 -6.32 -31.05
N TYR A 83 11.24 -5.92 -30.75
CA TYR A 83 10.06 -6.33 -31.51
C TYR A 83 9.59 -5.30 -32.54
N ASN A 84 10.30 -4.17 -32.71
CA ASN A 84 9.97 -3.17 -33.71
C ASN A 84 10.13 -3.75 -35.12
N GLY A 85 9.06 -3.76 -35.91
CA GLY A 85 9.00 -4.35 -37.23
C GLY A 85 8.82 -5.88 -37.25
N ILE A 86 8.64 -6.52 -36.09
CA ILE A 86 8.45 -7.97 -36.00
C ILE A 86 6.99 -8.30 -35.67
N LYS A 87 6.35 -9.13 -36.49
CA LYS A 87 5.02 -9.66 -36.22
C LYS A 87 5.12 -10.78 -35.18
N ALA A 88 4.49 -10.59 -34.02
CA ALA A 88 4.51 -11.55 -32.93
C ALA A 88 3.11 -11.73 -32.31
N ARG A 89 2.99 -12.58 -31.27
CA ARG A 89 1.72 -12.85 -30.57
C ARG A 89 1.02 -11.61 -30.04
N HIS A 90 1.78 -10.59 -29.67
CA HIS A 90 1.28 -9.32 -29.16
C HIS A 90 0.83 -8.33 -30.25
N GLY A 91 0.95 -8.69 -31.52
CA GLY A 91 0.61 -7.85 -32.66
C GLY A 91 1.82 -7.41 -33.47
N TYR A 92 1.67 -6.30 -34.18
CA TYR A 92 2.71 -5.70 -35.02
C TYR A 92 2.74 -4.19 -34.80
N TYR A 93 3.94 -3.63 -34.74
CA TYR A 93 4.22 -2.21 -34.80
C TYR A 93 5.57 -1.99 -35.53
N LYS A 94 5.71 -0.84 -36.16
CA LYS A 94 6.94 -0.43 -36.84
C LYS A 94 7.07 1.09 -36.76
N PHE A 95 7.71 1.57 -35.72
CA PHE A 95 8.00 2.99 -35.54
C PHE A 95 9.33 3.35 -36.22
N LYS A 96 9.46 4.61 -36.69
CA LYS A 96 10.71 5.16 -37.17
C LYS A 96 11.69 5.36 -36.03
N SER A 97 11.19 5.84 -34.88
CA SER A 97 11.98 6.03 -33.67
C SER A 97 11.22 5.60 -32.45
N ILE A 98 11.90 4.89 -31.53
CA ILE A 98 11.41 4.57 -30.21
C ILE A 98 12.46 5.03 -29.21
N LYS A 99 12.11 5.97 -28.34
CA LYS A 99 12.96 6.44 -27.25
C LYS A 99 12.34 6.07 -25.91
N VAL A 100 13.14 5.53 -25.00
CA VAL A 100 12.72 5.29 -23.61
C VAL A 100 13.52 6.21 -22.70
N VAL A 101 12.84 7.05 -21.96
CA VAL A 101 13.45 8.09 -21.13
C VAL A 101 12.98 7.99 -19.67
N SER A 102 13.80 8.53 -18.76
CA SER A 102 13.45 8.60 -17.34
C SER A 102 12.38 9.66 -17.08
N ALA A 103 11.45 9.34 -16.19
CA ALA A 103 10.54 10.32 -15.59
C ALA A 103 11.24 11.31 -14.63
N GLY A 104 12.55 11.19 -14.47
CA GLY A 104 13.35 11.89 -13.48
C GLY A 104 13.63 11.02 -12.25
N GLU A 105 14.58 11.46 -11.45
CA GLU A 105 14.82 10.86 -10.15
C GLU A 105 13.84 11.44 -9.13
N ARG A 106 13.30 10.57 -8.29
CA ARG A 106 12.47 10.99 -7.18
C ARG A 106 13.37 11.25 -5.99
N ASP A 107 13.27 12.44 -5.41
CA ASP A 107 13.88 12.73 -4.12
C ASP A 107 12.98 12.19 -2.99
N PRO A 108 13.36 11.08 -2.33
CA PRO A 108 12.55 10.49 -1.27
C PRO A 108 12.52 11.35 0.01
N ASP A 109 13.45 12.30 0.13
CA ASP A 109 13.62 13.17 1.31
C ASP A 109 12.94 14.53 1.12
N SER A 110 12.38 14.80 -0.09
CA SER A 110 11.63 16.03 -0.31
C SER A 110 10.29 16.03 0.42
N ASP A 111 9.91 17.20 0.94
CA ASP A 111 8.62 17.39 1.59
C ASP A 111 7.47 17.57 0.57
N GLY A 112 6.27 17.13 0.95
CA GLY A 112 5.07 17.32 0.16
C GLY A 112 4.90 16.33 -1.00
N VAL A 113 4.41 16.81 -2.15
CA VAL A 113 4.03 15.96 -3.30
C VAL A 113 5.23 15.25 -3.91
N ASP A 114 6.38 15.91 -3.99
CA ASP A 114 7.58 15.39 -4.66
C ASP A 114 8.21 14.22 -3.90
N GLY A 115 8.20 14.24 -2.56
CA GLY A 115 8.69 13.15 -1.71
C GLY A 115 7.68 12.03 -1.48
N MET A 116 6.43 12.20 -1.92
CA MET A 116 5.36 11.25 -1.64
C MET A 116 5.35 10.09 -2.64
N SER A 117 5.40 8.88 -2.14
CA SER A 117 5.29 7.67 -2.94
C SER A 117 3.93 6.99 -2.77
N ALA A 118 3.53 6.19 -3.76
CA ALA A 118 2.32 5.37 -3.63
C ALA A 118 2.36 4.43 -2.40
N SER A 119 3.54 4.02 -1.98
CA SER A 119 3.73 3.22 -0.76
C SER A 119 3.49 4.05 0.50
N LYS A 120 4.06 5.26 0.58
CA LYS A 120 3.80 6.21 1.68
C LYS A 120 2.30 6.54 1.77
N MET A 121 1.64 6.83 0.63
CA MET A 121 0.19 7.11 0.61
C MET A 121 -0.65 5.93 1.13
N ARG A 122 -0.34 4.70 0.74
CA ARG A 122 -1.02 3.52 1.28
C ARG A 122 -0.75 3.32 2.77
N GLN A 123 0.45 3.62 3.23
CA GLN A 123 0.79 3.57 4.65
C GLN A 123 -0.03 4.56 5.47
N LEU A 124 -0.19 5.80 5.02
CA LEU A 124 -1.05 6.80 5.67
C LEU A 124 -2.50 6.30 5.79
N VAL A 125 -3.03 5.70 4.72
CA VAL A 125 -4.37 5.09 4.77
C VAL A 125 -4.44 3.92 5.76
N HIS A 126 -3.39 3.10 5.84
CA HIS A 126 -3.33 1.99 6.81
C HIS A 126 -3.26 2.49 8.25
N MET A 127 -2.60 3.64 8.47
CA MET A 127 -2.48 4.29 9.79
C MET A 127 -3.72 5.12 10.15
N GLY A 128 -4.64 5.36 9.23
CA GLY A 128 -5.81 6.20 9.44
C GLY A 128 -5.51 7.70 9.36
N ASP A 129 -4.31 8.09 8.93
CA ASP A 129 -3.87 9.48 8.85
C ASP A 129 -4.40 10.14 7.57
N GLU A 130 -5.68 10.55 7.63
CA GLU A 130 -6.34 11.25 6.52
C GLU A 130 -5.76 12.63 6.29
N ASP A 131 -5.39 13.35 7.34
CA ASP A 131 -4.91 14.74 7.23
C ASP A 131 -3.58 14.80 6.50
N THR A 132 -2.61 14.00 6.88
CA THR A 132 -1.32 13.91 6.17
C THR A 132 -1.51 13.42 4.75
N PHE A 133 -2.42 12.47 4.50
CA PHE A 133 -2.76 12.02 3.16
C PHE A 133 -3.29 13.16 2.29
N LEU A 134 -4.23 13.95 2.80
CA LEU A 134 -4.82 15.09 2.07
C LEU A 134 -3.79 16.20 1.80
N ASN A 135 -2.94 16.49 2.78
CA ASN A 135 -1.87 17.49 2.65
C ASN A 135 -0.78 17.07 1.65
N SER A 136 -0.66 15.79 1.36
CA SER A 136 0.28 15.24 0.38
C SER A 136 -0.24 15.28 -1.06
N LEU A 137 -1.47 15.73 -1.28
CA LEU A 137 -2.07 15.88 -2.61
C LEU A 137 -1.81 17.29 -3.17
N PRO A 138 -1.89 17.46 -4.50
CA PRO A 138 -1.76 18.77 -5.11
C PRO A 138 -2.72 19.80 -4.51
N ARG A 139 -2.25 21.04 -4.32
CA ARG A 139 -3.08 22.12 -3.77
C ARG A 139 -4.36 22.30 -4.59
N GLY A 140 -5.49 22.42 -3.89
CA GLY A 140 -6.81 22.59 -4.54
C GLY A 140 -7.43 21.32 -5.09
N TYR A 141 -6.82 20.14 -4.87
CA TYR A 141 -7.41 18.88 -5.32
C TYR A 141 -8.68 18.53 -4.54
N ARG A 142 -9.83 18.57 -5.23
CA ARG A 142 -11.15 18.46 -4.59
C ARG A 142 -11.59 17.02 -4.27
N LEU A 143 -10.97 16.01 -4.88
CA LEU A 143 -11.37 14.62 -4.70
C LEU A 143 -10.54 13.86 -3.65
N GLY A 144 -9.75 14.57 -2.84
CA GLY A 144 -8.83 13.96 -1.86
C GLY A 144 -9.50 12.98 -0.91
N LYS A 145 -10.59 13.40 -0.25
CA LYS A 145 -11.35 12.51 0.65
C LYS A 145 -11.95 11.29 -0.07
N GLN A 146 -12.42 11.47 -1.31
CA GLN A 146 -12.93 10.35 -2.10
C GLN A 146 -11.81 9.38 -2.49
N LEU A 147 -10.62 9.90 -2.81
CA LEU A 147 -9.43 9.10 -3.11
C LEU A 147 -9.00 8.31 -1.87
N TYR A 148 -8.90 8.95 -0.70
CA TYR A 148 -8.58 8.30 0.56
C TYR A 148 -9.51 7.10 0.83
N LYS A 149 -10.83 7.32 0.81
CA LYS A 149 -11.84 6.26 1.01
C LYS A 149 -11.77 5.16 -0.05
N ALA A 150 -11.49 5.51 -1.30
CA ALA A 150 -11.36 4.52 -2.36
C ALA A 150 -10.12 3.64 -2.15
N VAL A 151 -8.98 4.20 -1.73
CA VAL A 151 -7.77 3.45 -1.37
C VAL A 151 -8.03 2.56 -0.16
N GLN A 152 -8.65 3.09 0.89
CA GLN A 152 -9.01 2.36 2.10
C GLN A 152 -9.88 1.13 1.76
N LYS A 153 -10.94 1.33 0.99
CA LYS A 153 -11.82 0.25 0.52
C LYS A 153 -11.07 -0.77 -0.34
N GLY A 154 -10.22 -0.31 -1.25
CA GLY A 154 -9.44 -1.18 -2.14
C GLY A 154 -8.41 -2.03 -1.38
N MET A 155 -7.85 -1.50 -0.30
CA MET A 155 -6.98 -2.23 0.63
C MET A 155 -7.75 -3.22 1.51
N GLY A 156 -9.10 -3.15 1.52
CA GLY A 156 -9.95 -3.98 2.38
C GLY A 156 -9.97 -3.54 3.84
N ILE A 157 -9.55 -2.30 4.11
CA ILE A 157 -9.65 -1.70 5.43
C ILE A 157 -11.11 -1.29 5.63
N ARG A 158 -11.76 -1.88 6.63
CA ARG A 158 -13.15 -1.56 6.95
C ARG A 158 -13.21 -0.24 7.72
N GLU A 159 -14.23 0.58 7.42
CA GLU A 159 -14.51 1.85 8.13
C GLU A 159 -14.97 1.65 9.59
N GLU A 160 -14.94 0.41 10.10
CA GLU A 160 -15.50 0.05 11.41
C GLU A 160 -14.75 0.61 12.61
N PHE A 161 -13.60 1.28 12.38
CA PHE A 161 -12.93 2.03 13.45
C PHE A 161 -12.98 3.51 13.12
N PRO A 162 -13.81 4.31 13.80
CA PRO A 162 -13.76 5.75 13.65
C PRO A 162 -12.33 6.25 13.95
N ASN A 163 -11.84 7.24 13.20
CA ASN A 163 -10.55 7.92 13.42
C ASN A 163 -10.32 8.32 14.88
N PHE A 164 -11.37 8.63 15.58
CA PHE A 164 -11.46 8.84 17.01
C PHE A 164 -10.72 7.79 17.86
N MET A 165 -10.66 6.51 17.43
CA MET A 165 -9.96 5.47 18.19
C MET A 165 -8.43 5.53 18.02
N TYR A 166 -7.91 6.15 16.94
CA TYR A 166 -6.48 6.39 16.76
C TYR A 166 -6.03 7.67 17.48
N GLU A 167 -6.86 8.71 17.55
CA GLU A 167 -6.59 9.92 18.35
C GLU A 167 -6.54 9.62 19.84
N ILE A 168 -7.33 8.64 20.31
CA ILE A 168 -7.31 8.17 21.72
C ILE A 168 -6.14 7.20 21.96
N TYR A 169 -5.68 6.46 20.92
CA TYR A 169 -4.57 5.52 21.06
C TYR A 169 -3.24 6.18 20.69
N ASN A 170 -2.68 6.92 21.63
CA ASN A 170 -1.25 7.20 21.62
C ASN A 170 -0.55 6.20 22.54
N PRO A 171 0.13 5.16 21.98
CA PRO A 171 0.78 4.13 22.81
C PRO A 171 1.92 4.68 23.69
N GLN A 172 2.35 5.93 23.45
CA GLN A 172 3.36 6.63 24.25
C GLN A 172 2.76 7.41 25.42
N GLN A 173 1.45 7.69 25.41
CA GLN A 173 0.79 8.50 26.44
C GLN A 173 -0.18 7.71 27.32
N HIS A 174 -0.79 6.63 26.82
CA HIS A 174 -1.81 5.90 27.55
C HIS A 174 -1.64 4.38 27.43
N GLU A 175 -1.33 3.71 28.53
CA GLU A 175 -1.43 2.25 28.61
C GLU A 175 -2.90 1.83 28.67
N TRP A 176 -3.41 1.24 27.58
CA TRP A 176 -4.75 0.67 27.56
C TRP A 176 -4.92 -0.45 28.59
N GLY A 177 -5.95 -0.34 29.42
CA GLY A 177 -6.25 -1.27 30.48
C GLY A 177 -5.85 -0.75 31.86
N THR A 178 -5.24 0.43 31.96
CA THR A 178 -5.10 1.17 33.22
C THR A 178 -6.38 1.94 33.54
N ASP A 179 -6.58 2.28 34.81
CA ASP A 179 -7.76 3.05 35.22
C ASP A 179 -7.75 4.46 34.59
N ALA A 180 -6.58 5.07 34.46
CA ALA A 180 -6.41 6.35 33.78
C ALA A 180 -6.80 6.30 32.28
N GLY A 181 -6.46 5.24 31.56
CA GLY A 181 -6.88 5.06 30.16
C GLY A 181 -8.39 4.84 30.01
N ARG A 182 -9.04 4.24 31.04
CA ARG A 182 -10.49 4.07 31.08
C ARG A 182 -11.23 5.37 31.37
N GLU A 183 -10.73 6.17 32.28
CA GLU A 183 -11.29 7.49 32.59
C GLU A 183 -11.19 8.43 31.39
N TYR A 184 -10.06 8.46 30.72
CA TYR A 184 -9.87 9.25 29.49
C TYR A 184 -10.85 8.84 28.38
N ALA A 185 -11.04 7.54 28.16
CA ALA A 185 -11.99 7.05 27.17
C ALA A 185 -13.46 7.37 27.54
N GLN A 186 -13.82 7.43 28.82
CA GLN A 186 -15.16 7.81 29.31
C GLN A 186 -15.42 9.30 29.13
N GLU A 187 -14.41 10.15 29.27
CA GLU A 187 -14.52 11.60 29.07
C GLU A 187 -14.93 11.95 27.63
N PHE A 188 -14.39 11.22 26.64
CA PHE A 188 -14.68 11.48 25.22
C PHE A 188 -15.90 10.72 24.67
N THR A 189 -16.38 9.69 25.39
CA THR A 189 -17.56 8.90 24.96
C THR A 189 -18.57 8.74 26.12
N PRO A 190 -19.20 9.81 26.58
CA PRO A 190 -20.17 9.73 27.66
C PRO A 190 -21.32 8.78 27.30
N GLY A 191 -21.60 7.82 28.17
CA GLY A 191 -22.71 6.87 28.01
C GLY A 191 -22.41 5.59 27.22
N GLN A 192 -21.24 5.43 26.63
CA GLN A 192 -20.82 4.16 26.05
C GLN A 192 -20.01 3.34 27.04
N LYS A 193 -20.31 2.03 27.13
CA LYS A 193 -19.46 1.11 27.91
C LYS A 193 -18.10 0.99 27.24
N VAL A 194 -17.04 1.40 27.92
CA VAL A 194 -15.67 1.24 27.45
C VAL A 194 -15.38 -0.25 27.26
N VAL A 195 -15.17 -0.63 26.02
CA VAL A 195 -14.84 -2.01 25.69
C VAL A 195 -13.37 -2.26 25.98
N ASN A 196 -13.08 -3.23 26.83
CA ASN A 196 -11.71 -3.57 27.16
C ASN A 196 -11.00 -4.21 25.94
N PHE A 197 -10.15 -3.44 25.28
CA PHE A 197 -9.42 -3.85 24.06
C PHE A 197 -8.52 -5.07 24.28
N ARG A 198 -7.98 -5.28 25.49
CA ARG A 198 -7.29 -6.53 25.83
C ARG A 198 -8.22 -7.74 25.73
N LYS A 199 -9.49 -7.55 26.05
CA LYS A 199 -10.51 -8.61 25.94
C LYS A 199 -10.87 -8.83 24.46
N LEU A 200 -11.00 -7.77 23.66
CA LEU A 200 -11.26 -7.86 22.21
C LEU A 200 -10.08 -8.44 21.43
N SER A 201 -8.85 -8.01 21.69
CA SER A 201 -7.67 -8.59 21.05
C SER A 201 -7.44 -10.05 21.46
N LYS A 202 -7.73 -10.42 22.71
CA LYS A 202 -7.74 -11.82 23.14
C LYS A 202 -8.83 -12.61 22.43
N MET A 203 -10.07 -12.10 22.38
CA MET A 203 -11.18 -12.77 21.68
C MET A 203 -10.91 -12.94 20.17
N ARG A 204 -10.30 -11.96 19.52
CA ARG A 204 -9.92 -12.01 18.11
C ARG A 204 -8.82 -13.06 17.85
N ASN A 205 -7.80 -13.09 18.72
CA ASN A 205 -6.73 -14.09 18.63
C ASN A 205 -7.19 -15.50 19.03
N GLU A 206 -8.15 -15.62 19.94
CA GLU A 206 -8.73 -16.90 20.37
C GLU A 206 -9.72 -17.48 19.35
N GLN A 207 -10.38 -16.65 18.53
CA GLN A 207 -11.26 -17.12 17.45
C GLN A 207 -10.50 -17.65 16.23
N GLU A 208 -9.25 -17.19 16.02
CA GLU A 208 -8.43 -17.63 14.89
C GLU A 208 -7.48 -18.79 15.20
N VAL A 209 -7.26 -19.10 16.48
CA VAL A 209 -6.29 -20.13 16.89
C VAL A 209 -6.95 -21.21 17.73
N PRO A 210 -6.90 -22.50 17.30
CA PRO A 210 -7.49 -23.60 18.05
C PRO A 210 -6.92 -23.70 19.48
N LYS A 211 -7.78 -24.03 20.45
CA LYS A 211 -7.38 -24.15 21.87
C LYS A 211 -6.16 -25.06 22.09
N LYS A 212 -6.03 -26.14 21.32
CA LYS A 212 -4.88 -27.05 21.37
C LYS A 212 -3.54 -26.33 21.09
N VAL A 213 -3.55 -25.37 20.15
CA VAL A 213 -2.37 -24.56 19.80
C VAL A 213 -2.00 -23.63 20.96
N LEU A 214 -3.00 -23.04 21.62
CA LEU A 214 -2.74 -22.15 22.79
C LEU A 214 -2.17 -22.92 23.97
N VAL A 215 -2.62 -24.14 24.22
CA VAL A 215 -2.07 -25.02 25.26
C VAL A 215 -0.60 -25.37 24.96
N ASP A 216 -0.31 -25.72 23.72
CA ASP A 216 1.07 -26.03 23.31
C ASP A 216 1.97 -24.80 23.28
N LYS A 217 1.46 -23.63 22.91
CA LYS A 217 2.15 -22.34 23.05
C LYS A 217 2.62 -22.10 24.50
N GLU A 218 1.73 -22.34 25.46
CA GLU A 218 2.07 -22.18 26.89
C GLU A 218 3.22 -23.12 27.33
N LYS A 219 3.20 -24.37 26.84
CA LYS A 219 4.28 -25.33 27.10
C LYS A 219 5.61 -24.87 26.50
N PHE A 220 5.61 -24.51 25.22
CA PHE A 220 6.81 -24.00 24.53
C PHE A 220 7.32 -22.71 25.19
N TYR A 221 6.44 -21.81 25.59
CA TYR A 221 6.86 -20.60 26.27
C TYR A 221 7.56 -20.89 27.61
N LYS A 222 7.05 -21.85 28.41
CA LYS A 222 7.69 -22.28 29.65
C LYS A 222 9.07 -22.91 29.40
N GLU A 223 9.25 -23.63 28.29
CA GLU A 223 10.55 -24.18 27.90
C GLU A 223 11.53 -23.07 27.51
N LEU A 224 11.13 -22.14 26.64
CA LEU A 224 11.93 -20.99 26.23
C LEU A 224 12.31 -20.09 27.41
N LYS A 225 11.44 -19.98 28.40
CA LYS A 225 11.70 -19.17 29.61
C LYS A 225 12.88 -19.73 30.44
N LYS A 226 13.23 -21.00 30.31
CA LYS A 226 14.42 -21.58 30.97
C LYS A 226 15.72 -21.00 30.35
N GLU A 227 15.67 -20.55 29.11
CA GLU A 227 16.79 -19.93 28.39
C GLU A 227 16.69 -18.40 28.30
N ARG A 228 15.91 -17.78 29.19
CA ARG A 228 15.64 -16.34 29.18
C ARG A 228 16.87 -15.45 29.18
N SER A 229 17.97 -15.89 29.84
CA SER A 229 19.22 -15.14 29.86
C SER A 229 19.78 -14.97 28.46
N LYS A 230 19.84 -16.05 27.66
CA LYS A 230 20.31 -16.00 26.26
C LYS A 230 19.45 -15.06 25.41
N PHE A 231 18.12 -15.17 25.55
CA PHE A 231 17.21 -14.27 24.84
C PHE A 231 17.39 -12.80 25.26
N LYS A 232 17.73 -12.55 26.51
CA LYS A 232 17.98 -11.19 27.01
C LYS A 232 19.30 -10.64 26.47
N ASP A 233 20.31 -11.47 26.35
CA ASP A 233 21.62 -11.12 25.76
C ASP A 233 21.48 -10.79 24.27
N ASP A 234 20.67 -11.57 23.51
CA ASP A 234 20.48 -11.42 22.08
C ASP A 234 19.50 -10.28 21.70
N TYR A 235 18.45 -10.05 22.50
CA TYR A 235 17.30 -9.21 22.12
C TYR A 235 16.94 -8.13 23.15
N GLY A 236 17.68 -8.00 24.25
CA GLY A 236 17.49 -6.98 25.29
C GLY A 236 16.06 -6.97 25.85
N ASP A 237 15.46 -5.78 25.93
CA ASP A 237 14.11 -5.58 26.49
C ASP A 237 12.98 -6.27 25.68
N LYS A 238 13.28 -6.66 24.44
CA LYS A 238 12.33 -7.37 23.56
C LYS A 238 12.32 -8.90 23.76
N ALA A 239 13.17 -9.45 24.63
CA ALA A 239 13.33 -10.89 24.86
C ALA A 239 12.01 -11.60 25.15
N ASP A 240 11.19 -11.09 26.08
CA ASP A 240 9.90 -11.70 26.44
C ASP A 240 8.89 -11.70 25.28
N SER A 241 8.85 -10.63 24.50
CA SER A 241 7.98 -10.52 23.32
C SER A 241 8.38 -11.52 22.23
N ILE A 242 9.68 -11.70 22.01
CA ILE A 242 10.23 -12.64 21.03
C ILE A 242 10.00 -14.08 21.48
N MET A 243 10.20 -14.39 22.75
CA MET A 243 9.89 -15.73 23.30
C MET A 243 8.40 -16.08 23.12
N HIS A 244 7.49 -15.15 23.34
CA HIS A 244 6.06 -15.35 23.10
C HIS A 244 5.74 -15.60 21.62
N ALA A 245 6.34 -14.85 20.72
CA ALA A 245 6.15 -15.02 19.28
C ALA A 245 6.73 -16.38 18.80
N THR A 246 7.91 -16.75 19.29
CA THR A 246 8.56 -18.02 18.98
C THR A 246 7.73 -19.21 19.46
N ALA A 247 7.23 -19.17 20.70
CA ALA A 247 6.36 -20.20 21.24
C ALA A 247 5.06 -20.37 20.44
N MET A 248 4.46 -19.27 19.97
CA MET A 248 3.28 -19.31 19.11
C MET A 248 3.58 -19.95 17.77
N ASN A 249 4.71 -19.59 17.14
CA ASN A 249 5.12 -20.17 15.87
C ASN A 249 5.41 -21.67 16.00
N MET A 250 6.07 -22.10 17.07
CA MET A 250 6.30 -23.51 17.36
C MET A 250 5.00 -24.28 17.53
N ALA A 251 4.03 -23.72 18.27
CA ALA A 251 2.74 -24.33 18.46
C ALA A 251 1.93 -24.42 17.15
N LYS A 252 1.93 -23.38 16.34
CA LYS A 252 1.27 -23.38 15.03
C LYS A 252 1.88 -24.46 14.10
N ARG A 253 3.20 -24.53 14.02
CA ARG A 253 3.92 -25.54 13.20
C ARG A 253 3.57 -26.95 13.62
N LYS A 254 3.51 -27.23 14.94
CA LYS A 254 3.13 -28.55 15.48
C LYS A 254 1.73 -28.99 15.04
N HIS A 255 0.83 -28.04 14.82
CA HIS A 255 -0.54 -28.29 14.39
C HIS A 255 -0.80 -28.04 12.89
N GLY A 256 0.27 -27.83 12.10
CA GLY A 256 0.16 -27.64 10.64
C GLY A 256 -0.54 -26.35 10.22
N ILE A 257 -0.51 -25.32 11.09
CA ILE A 257 -1.11 -24.00 10.85
C ILE A 257 0.03 -23.03 10.48
N SER A 258 -0.06 -22.45 9.32
CA SER A 258 0.89 -21.45 8.81
C SER A 258 0.45 -20.02 9.14
#